data_51a6c6fb475c137d55d9dcfd6cd128cd
#
_entry.id   51a6c6fb475c137d55d9dcfd6cd128cd
#
_cell.length_a   1.000
_cell.length_b   1.000
_cell.length_c   1.000
_cell.angle_alpha   90.00
_cell.angle_beta   90.00
_cell.angle_gamma   90.00
#
_symmetry.space_group_name_H-M   'P 1'
#
loop_
_entity.id
_entity.type
_entity.pdbx_description
1 polymer ?
#
loop_
_entity_poly.entity_id
_entity_poly.type
_entity_poly.pdbx_seq_one_letter_code
_entity_poly.pdbx_strand_id
1 'polypeptide(L)'
;ADMKIICAGQSDTGLAFSAKYADYNFVFGKGLNTPTAYADINDRLKAQTDKTGRDVATYVLFMVISAETDAEAFAKWESYNAGADMEAINWLMNQGGRDTKSGADTNIRHMASSVSPVNINMGTLVGSYENVAKMLDEIGEIKGTEGILLTFDDFIHGVEDFGQKIQPLMKCREHVVVGGDVPQLAVLEKSA
;
A
#
# COMPACT_ATOMS: atom_id res chain seq x y z
N ALA A 1 -0.15 4.25 -28.39
CA ALA A 1 -0.20 4.52 -26.93
C ALA A 1 1.06 3.95 -26.31
N ASP A 2 1.74 4.73 -25.48
CA ASP A 2 2.93 4.26 -24.78
C ASP A 2 2.50 3.40 -23.58
N MET A 3 2.83 2.11 -23.67
CA MET A 3 2.58 1.19 -22.56
C MET A 3 3.60 1.47 -21.45
N LYS A 4 3.10 1.66 -20.21
CA LYS A 4 3.95 1.84 -19.03
C LYS A 4 4.22 0.50 -18.37
N ILE A 5 5.46 0.32 -17.92
CA ILE A 5 5.91 -0.90 -17.24
C ILE A 5 6.14 -0.57 -15.77
N ILE A 6 5.49 -1.34 -14.89
CA ILE A 6 5.69 -1.28 -13.45
C ILE A 6 6.40 -2.55 -13.03
N CYS A 7 7.57 -2.43 -12.40
CA CYS A 7 8.30 -3.55 -11.81
C CYS A 7 8.10 -3.56 -10.28
N ALA A 8 8.01 -4.74 -9.69
CA ALA A 8 7.94 -4.90 -8.25
C ALA A 8 9.28 -5.41 -7.71
N GLY A 9 10.07 -4.55 -7.11
CA GLY A 9 11.36 -4.93 -6.54
C GLY A 9 11.79 -4.01 -5.42
N GLN A 10 12.21 -4.59 -4.28
CA GLN A 10 12.71 -3.84 -3.12
C GLN A 10 14.17 -4.20 -2.79
N SER A 11 14.70 -5.31 -3.32
CA SER A 11 16.11 -5.66 -3.23
C SER A 11 16.96 -4.78 -4.16
N ASP A 12 18.25 -4.64 -3.88
CA ASP A 12 19.16 -3.86 -4.72
C ASP A 12 19.16 -4.32 -6.17
N THR A 13 19.10 -5.63 -6.40
CA THR A 13 19.00 -6.19 -7.76
C THR A 13 17.68 -5.81 -8.43
N GLY A 14 16.56 -5.86 -7.68
CA GLY A 14 15.24 -5.47 -8.19
C GLY A 14 15.18 -3.98 -8.51
N LEU A 15 15.71 -3.13 -7.63
CA LEU A 15 15.78 -1.68 -7.87
C LEU A 15 16.68 -1.33 -9.07
N ALA A 16 17.81 -2.01 -9.22
CA ALA A 16 18.68 -1.82 -10.38
C ALA A 16 18.00 -2.24 -11.69
N PHE A 17 17.21 -3.32 -11.66
CA PHE A 17 16.39 -3.76 -12.80
C PHE A 17 15.31 -2.72 -13.13
N SER A 18 14.55 -2.25 -12.11
CA SER A 18 13.52 -1.23 -12.29
C SER A 18 14.10 0.07 -12.87
N ALA A 19 15.20 0.55 -12.33
CA ALA A 19 15.89 1.75 -12.83
C ALA A 19 16.30 1.64 -14.31
N LYS A 20 16.53 0.44 -14.81
CA LYS A 20 16.95 0.20 -16.19
C LYS A 20 15.79 0.02 -17.17
N TYR A 21 14.71 -0.64 -16.73
CA TYR A 21 13.69 -1.16 -17.66
C TYR A 21 12.27 -0.69 -17.37
N ALA A 22 11.98 -0.21 -16.15
CA ALA A 22 10.63 0.20 -15.77
C ALA A 22 10.37 1.70 -15.95
N ASP A 23 9.11 2.08 -15.97
CA ASP A 23 8.65 3.46 -15.82
C ASP A 23 8.36 3.76 -14.36
N TYR A 24 7.92 2.74 -13.59
CA TYR A 24 7.63 2.84 -12.15
C TYR A 24 8.10 1.60 -11.40
N ASN A 25 8.45 1.80 -10.14
CA ASN A 25 8.75 0.72 -9.23
C ASN A 25 7.65 0.58 -8.17
N PHE A 26 7.11 -0.61 -8.01
CA PHE A 26 6.09 -0.92 -7.02
C PHE A 26 6.72 -1.47 -5.75
N VAL A 27 6.32 -0.93 -4.60
CA VAL A 27 6.82 -1.34 -3.29
C VAL A 27 5.67 -1.52 -2.30
N PHE A 28 5.92 -2.30 -1.25
CA PHE A 28 5.01 -2.39 -0.12
C PHE A 28 5.35 -1.33 0.93
N GLY A 29 4.33 -0.68 1.48
CA GLY A 29 4.45 0.01 2.76
C GLY A 29 4.87 -0.96 3.86
N LYS A 30 5.27 -0.45 5.00
CA LYS A 30 5.77 -1.25 6.13
C LYS A 30 5.01 -0.90 7.40
N GLY A 31 4.68 -1.92 8.19
CA GLY A 31 4.18 -1.78 9.55
C GLY A 31 2.78 -1.17 9.68
N LEU A 32 2.40 -0.89 10.92
CA LEU A 32 1.12 -0.31 11.29
C LEU A 32 1.27 1.21 11.52
N ASN A 33 0.49 2.02 10.81
CA ASN A 33 0.50 3.48 10.93
C ASN A 33 1.89 4.11 10.84
N THR A 34 2.71 3.57 9.94
CA THR A 34 4.05 4.09 9.65
C THR A 34 4.15 4.47 8.17
N PRO A 35 3.42 5.53 7.73
CA PRO A 35 3.26 5.88 6.32
C PRO A 35 4.57 6.16 5.60
N THR A 36 5.60 6.61 6.32
CA THR A 36 6.88 7.01 5.75
C THR A 36 7.99 5.93 5.83
N ALA A 37 7.70 4.77 6.44
CA ALA A 37 8.73 3.77 6.74
C ALA A 37 9.36 3.07 5.52
N TYR A 38 8.85 3.31 4.31
CA TYR A 38 9.41 2.80 3.05
C TYR A 38 10.33 3.80 2.33
N ALA A 39 10.45 5.03 2.82
CA ALA A 39 11.15 6.12 2.12
C ALA A 39 12.61 5.79 1.76
N ASP A 40 13.27 4.95 2.57
CA ASP A 40 14.60 4.43 2.28
C ASP A 40 14.70 3.72 0.92
N ILE A 41 13.62 3.11 0.46
CA ILE A 41 13.56 2.44 -0.84
C ILE A 41 13.63 3.45 -1.97
N ASN A 42 12.99 4.62 -1.82
CA ASN A 42 13.06 5.69 -2.82
C ASN A 42 14.48 6.24 -2.98
N ASP A 43 15.21 6.41 -1.87
CA ASP A 43 16.62 6.85 -1.91
C ASP A 43 17.50 5.81 -2.62
N ARG A 44 17.28 4.52 -2.33
CA ARG A 44 17.99 3.42 -2.99
C ARG A 44 17.64 3.33 -4.48
N LEU A 45 16.37 3.50 -4.85
CA LEU A 45 15.94 3.55 -6.25
C LEU A 45 16.59 4.75 -6.96
N LYS A 46 16.58 5.93 -6.33
CA LYS A 46 17.21 7.15 -6.87
C LYS A 46 18.70 6.93 -7.15
N ALA A 47 19.41 6.28 -6.24
CA ALA A 47 20.83 5.94 -6.45
C ALA A 47 21.06 5.00 -7.65
N GLN A 48 20.07 4.20 -8.07
CA GLN A 48 20.15 3.38 -9.29
C GLN A 48 19.75 4.17 -10.53
N THR A 49 18.71 5.01 -10.44
CA THR A 49 18.28 5.85 -11.58
C THR A 49 19.33 6.89 -11.97
N ASP A 50 20.11 7.40 -11.02
CA ASP A 50 21.23 8.29 -11.30
C ASP A 50 22.31 7.64 -12.18
N LYS A 51 22.48 6.32 -12.09
CA LYS A 51 23.44 5.58 -12.94
C LYS A 51 22.90 5.35 -14.35
N THR A 52 21.57 5.30 -14.52
CA THR A 52 20.93 5.02 -15.81
C THR A 52 20.49 6.28 -16.55
N GLY A 53 20.42 7.41 -15.87
CA GLY A 53 19.88 8.67 -16.39
C GLY A 53 18.38 8.63 -16.66
N ARG A 54 17.66 7.62 -16.11
CA ARG A 54 16.20 7.48 -16.25
C ARG A 54 15.50 8.05 -15.02
N ASP A 55 14.29 8.53 -15.24
CA ASP A 55 13.37 8.91 -14.18
C ASP A 55 12.39 7.76 -13.93
N VAL A 56 12.49 7.15 -12.75
CA VAL A 56 11.64 6.04 -12.32
C VAL A 56 11.16 6.31 -10.91
N ALA A 57 9.88 6.50 -10.76
CA ALA A 57 9.27 6.81 -9.48
C ALA A 57 8.63 5.57 -8.83
N THR A 58 8.22 5.72 -7.59
CA THR A 58 7.65 4.65 -6.78
C THR A 58 6.12 4.75 -6.70
N TYR A 59 5.47 3.62 -6.82
CA TYR A 59 4.10 3.38 -6.36
C TYR A 59 4.14 2.51 -5.12
N VAL A 60 3.51 2.95 -4.04
CA VAL A 60 3.50 2.22 -2.76
C VAL A 60 2.12 1.67 -2.44
N LEU A 61 2.08 0.43 -1.92
CA LEU A 61 0.84 -0.21 -1.48
C LEU A 61 0.65 -0.05 0.02
N PHE A 62 -0.57 0.38 0.39
CA PHE A 62 -1.07 0.33 1.75
C PHE A 62 -2.46 -0.30 1.80
N MET A 63 -2.72 -1.08 2.86
CA MET A 63 -4.07 -1.45 3.26
C MET A 63 -4.64 -0.37 4.16
N VAL A 64 -5.91 -0.04 3.95
CA VAL A 64 -6.65 0.92 4.80
C VAL A 64 -7.75 0.17 5.55
N ILE A 65 -7.77 0.36 6.87
CA ILE A 65 -8.85 -0.06 7.76
C ILE A 65 -9.37 1.20 8.44
N SER A 66 -10.48 1.72 7.97
CA SER A 66 -11.01 3.01 8.44
C SER A 66 -12.39 2.89 9.06
N ALA A 67 -12.75 3.89 9.88
CA ALA A 67 -14.07 4.04 10.47
C ALA A 67 -14.32 5.53 10.82
N GLU A 68 -15.46 5.85 11.45
CA GLU A 68 -15.76 7.22 11.93
C GLU A 68 -14.77 7.67 13.01
N THR A 69 -14.33 6.74 13.86
CA THR A 69 -13.39 7.01 14.95
C THR A 69 -12.19 6.06 14.90
N ASP A 70 -11.07 6.49 15.48
CA ASP A 70 -9.89 5.63 15.63
C ASP A 70 -10.21 4.37 16.45
N ALA A 71 -11.03 4.50 17.51
CA ALA A 71 -11.40 3.38 18.35
C ALA A 71 -12.15 2.28 17.58
N GLU A 72 -13.06 2.67 16.68
CA GLU A 72 -13.79 1.72 15.82
C GLU A 72 -12.86 1.07 14.79
N ALA A 73 -11.97 1.84 14.18
CA ALA A 73 -11.00 1.32 13.21
C ALA A 73 -10.05 0.32 13.87
N PHE A 74 -9.54 0.64 15.05
CA PHE A 74 -8.67 -0.27 15.81
C PHE A 74 -9.42 -1.50 16.31
N ALA A 75 -10.70 -1.39 16.67
CA ALA A 75 -11.51 -2.56 17.04
C ALA A 75 -11.69 -3.53 15.86
N LYS A 76 -11.85 -3.04 14.62
CA LYS A 76 -11.82 -3.88 13.42
C LYS A 76 -10.47 -4.59 13.28
N TRP A 77 -9.37 -3.83 13.33
CA TRP A 77 -8.01 -4.38 13.21
C TRP A 77 -7.70 -5.45 14.26
N GLU A 78 -8.10 -5.23 15.52
CA GLU A 78 -7.97 -6.21 16.59
C GLU A 78 -8.81 -7.47 16.34
N SER A 79 -10.03 -7.31 15.85
CA SER A 79 -10.89 -8.43 15.46
C SER A 79 -10.26 -9.29 14.38
N TYR A 80 -9.65 -8.67 13.36
CA TYR A 80 -8.94 -9.39 12.30
C TYR A 80 -7.72 -10.13 12.83
N ASN A 81 -6.96 -9.52 13.74
CA ASN A 81 -5.83 -10.20 14.39
C ASN A 81 -6.30 -11.41 15.22
N ALA A 82 -7.36 -11.25 15.99
CA ALA A 82 -7.91 -12.32 16.83
C ALA A 82 -8.50 -13.48 16.02
N GLY A 83 -9.05 -13.18 14.83
CA GLY A 83 -9.65 -14.18 13.93
C GLY A 83 -8.68 -14.77 12.91
N ALA A 84 -7.39 -14.43 12.97
CA ALA A 84 -6.42 -14.86 11.97
C ALA A 84 -6.17 -16.37 12.01
N ASP A 85 -6.19 -17.02 10.85
CA ASP A 85 -5.77 -18.40 10.68
C ASP A 85 -4.23 -18.50 10.68
N MET A 86 -3.68 -18.69 11.88
CA MET A 86 -2.25 -18.77 12.07
C MET A 86 -1.61 -19.99 11.41
N GLU A 87 -2.37 -21.09 11.20
CA GLU A 87 -1.86 -22.26 10.49
C GLU A 87 -1.66 -21.94 9.00
N ALA A 88 -2.64 -21.31 8.36
CA ALA A 88 -2.55 -20.87 6.97
C ALA A 88 -1.45 -19.83 6.77
N ILE A 89 -1.32 -18.85 7.68
CA ILE A 89 -0.29 -17.84 7.63
C ILE A 89 1.11 -18.47 7.75
N ASN A 90 1.30 -19.34 8.73
CA ASN A 90 2.57 -20.03 8.92
C ASN A 90 2.93 -20.91 7.72
N TRP A 91 1.95 -21.57 7.10
CA TRP A 91 2.19 -22.34 5.87
C TRP A 91 2.68 -21.42 4.74
N LEU A 92 2.02 -20.28 4.54
CA LEU A 92 2.41 -19.31 3.52
C LEU A 92 3.84 -18.77 3.77
N MET A 93 4.15 -18.39 5.01
CA MET A 93 5.48 -17.90 5.39
C MET A 93 6.56 -18.95 5.16
N ASN A 94 6.28 -20.21 5.46
CA ASN A 94 7.20 -21.32 5.23
C ASN A 94 7.49 -21.55 3.73
N GLN A 95 6.53 -21.27 2.82
CA GLN A 95 6.81 -21.30 1.38
C GLN A 95 7.87 -20.27 1.00
N GLY A 96 7.76 -19.05 1.54
CA GLY A 96 8.75 -17.99 1.31
C GLY A 96 10.15 -18.33 1.83
N GLY A 97 10.24 -19.07 2.95
CA GLY A 97 11.49 -19.52 3.53
C GLY A 97 12.27 -20.53 2.68
N ARG A 98 11.63 -21.15 1.68
CA ARG A 98 12.29 -22.10 0.76
C ARG A 98 13.26 -21.44 -0.22
N ASP A 99 13.09 -20.15 -0.48
CA ASP A 99 14.07 -19.40 -1.27
C ASP A 99 15.29 -19.05 -0.40
N THR A 100 16.26 -19.95 -0.37
CA THR A 100 17.50 -19.77 0.37
C THR A 100 18.46 -18.76 -0.26
N LYS A 101 18.18 -18.32 -1.49
CA LYS A 101 19.01 -17.36 -2.22
C LYS A 101 18.52 -15.91 -2.09
N SER A 102 17.34 -15.70 -1.54
CA SER A 102 16.80 -14.35 -1.32
C SER A 102 17.61 -13.60 -0.27
N GLY A 103 17.96 -12.35 -0.56
CA GLY A 103 18.61 -11.45 0.41
C GLY A 103 17.69 -11.09 1.59
N ALA A 104 18.27 -10.56 2.65
CA ALA A 104 17.52 -10.13 3.85
C ALA A 104 16.54 -8.98 3.57
N ASP A 105 16.78 -8.21 2.51
CA ASP A 105 16.03 -7.03 2.07
C ASP A 105 14.85 -7.35 1.12
N THR A 106 14.54 -8.63 0.90
CA THR A 106 13.44 -9.04 0.03
C THR A 106 12.09 -8.97 0.75
N ASN A 107 11.03 -8.72 -0.02
CA ASN A 107 9.65 -8.68 0.50
C ASN A 107 9.29 -9.93 1.31
N ILE A 108 9.67 -11.10 0.81
CA ILE A 108 9.34 -12.36 1.46
C ILE A 108 9.99 -12.49 2.85
N ARG A 109 11.20 -11.96 3.02
CA ARG A 109 11.87 -11.93 4.33
C ARG A 109 11.22 -10.93 5.27
N HIS A 110 10.79 -9.79 4.74
CA HIS A 110 10.05 -8.79 5.52
C HIS A 110 8.71 -9.36 5.99
N MET A 111 7.95 -9.99 5.11
CA MET A 111 6.68 -10.64 5.45
C MET A 111 6.88 -11.76 6.48
N ALA A 112 7.92 -12.58 6.35
CA ALA A 112 8.22 -13.68 7.27
C ALA A 112 8.66 -13.21 8.67
N SER A 113 9.07 -11.96 8.84
CA SER A 113 9.45 -11.37 10.13
C SER A 113 8.24 -10.81 10.91
N SER A 114 7.03 -11.00 10.44
CA SER A 114 5.82 -10.36 10.92
C SER A 114 5.45 -10.71 12.35
N VAL A 115 5.02 -9.68 13.09
CA VAL A 115 4.41 -9.79 14.41
C VAL A 115 2.88 -9.69 14.32
N SER A 116 2.35 -9.14 13.21
CA SER A 116 0.90 -8.99 12.99
C SER A 116 0.45 -9.87 11.81
N PRO A 117 -0.57 -10.72 12.02
CA PRO A 117 -1.15 -11.52 10.94
C PRO A 117 -1.93 -10.67 9.93
N VAL A 118 -2.46 -9.52 10.35
CA VAL A 118 -3.20 -8.63 9.46
C VAL A 118 -2.26 -8.08 8.39
N ASN A 119 -2.66 -8.25 7.13
CA ASN A 119 -1.91 -7.82 5.95
C ASN A 119 -0.46 -8.35 5.88
N ILE A 120 -0.14 -9.37 6.66
CA ILE A 120 1.17 -10.05 6.67
C ILE A 120 2.33 -9.03 6.80
N ASN A 121 2.24 -8.14 7.78
CA ASN A 121 3.23 -7.09 8.04
C ASN A 121 3.50 -6.08 6.90
N MET A 122 2.70 -6.07 5.86
CA MET A 122 2.73 -5.00 4.87
C MET A 122 2.09 -3.75 5.45
N GLY A 123 2.40 -2.58 4.88
CA GLY A 123 1.92 -1.30 5.36
C GLY A 123 0.41 -1.24 5.52
N THR A 124 -0.04 -0.95 6.73
CA THR A 124 -1.47 -0.86 7.07
C THR A 124 -1.74 0.46 7.78
N LEU A 125 -2.72 1.21 7.28
CA LEU A 125 -3.18 2.46 7.87
C LEU A 125 -4.53 2.20 8.55
N VAL A 126 -4.54 2.36 9.87
CA VAL A 126 -5.72 2.12 10.72
C VAL A 126 -6.08 3.40 11.44
N GLY A 127 -7.32 3.87 11.28
CA GLY A 127 -7.75 5.09 11.96
C GLY A 127 -9.05 5.66 11.44
N SER A 128 -9.45 6.78 12.03
CA SER A 128 -10.55 7.60 11.54
C SER A 128 -10.26 8.10 10.13
N TYR A 129 -11.31 8.46 9.39
CA TYR A 129 -11.16 9.00 8.04
C TYR A 129 -10.19 10.20 8.00
N GLU A 130 -10.23 11.07 9.01
CA GLU A 130 -9.33 12.21 9.13
C GLU A 130 -7.86 11.78 9.33
N ASN A 131 -7.62 10.79 10.20
CA ASN A 131 -6.27 10.34 10.49
C ASN A 131 -5.69 9.54 9.33
N VAL A 132 -6.50 8.75 8.63
CA VAL A 132 -6.06 8.09 7.40
C VAL A 132 -5.71 9.12 6.33
N ALA A 133 -6.52 10.18 6.14
CA ALA A 133 -6.22 11.24 5.19
C ALA A 133 -4.88 11.93 5.49
N LYS A 134 -4.59 12.22 6.77
CA LYS A 134 -3.29 12.79 7.18
C LYS A 134 -2.12 11.86 6.86
N MET A 135 -2.25 10.56 7.14
CA MET A 135 -1.20 9.58 6.81
C MET A 135 -0.98 9.46 5.30
N LEU A 136 -2.04 9.57 4.49
CA LEU A 136 -1.94 9.60 3.04
C LEU A 136 -1.27 10.89 2.53
N ASP A 137 -1.50 12.03 3.18
CA ASP A 137 -0.79 13.28 2.89
C ASP A 137 0.72 13.15 3.20
N GLU A 138 1.09 12.53 4.32
CA GLU A 138 2.50 12.26 4.65
C GLU A 138 3.19 11.40 3.59
N ILE A 139 2.49 10.41 3.02
CA ILE A 139 3.00 9.61 1.89
C ILE A 139 3.23 10.51 0.65
N GLY A 140 2.31 11.43 0.40
CA GLY A 140 2.40 12.38 -0.71
C GLY A 140 3.60 13.34 -0.64
N GLU A 141 4.15 13.57 0.54
CA GLU A 141 5.33 14.43 0.75
C GLU A 141 6.66 13.70 0.49
N ILE A 142 6.64 12.37 0.36
CA ILE A 142 7.87 11.58 0.16
C ILE A 142 8.37 11.72 -1.28
N LYS A 143 9.55 12.29 -1.44
CA LYS A 143 10.18 12.45 -2.76
C LYS A 143 10.33 11.11 -3.47
N GLY A 144 10.02 11.12 -4.77
CA GLY A 144 10.10 9.92 -5.61
C GLY A 144 8.89 9.00 -5.47
N THR A 145 7.89 9.34 -4.67
CA THR A 145 6.58 8.68 -4.66
C THR A 145 5.64 9.42 -5.60
N GLU A 146 5.10 8.74 -6.60
CA GLU A 146 4.14 9.30 -7.55
C GLU A 146 2.73 8.74 -7.42
N GLY A 147 2.57 7.65 -6.69
CA GLY A 147 1.26 7.07 -6.53
C GLY A 147 1.15 6.08 -5.38
N ILE A 148 -0.09 5.86 -4.99
CA ILE A 148 -0.47 4.91 -3.94
C ILE A 148 -1.43 3.89 -4.55
N LEU A 149 -1.18 2.62 -4.29
CA LEU A 149 -2.15 1.55 -4.49
C LEU A 149 -2.80 1.26 -3.14
N LEU A 150 -4.12 1.39 -3.08
CA LEU A 150 -4.87 1.14 -1.86
C LEU A 150 -5.60 -0.20 -1.94
N THR A 151 -5.56 -0.94 -0.84
CA THR A 151 -6.44 -2.08 -0.57
C THR A 151 -7.25 -1.78 0.68
N PHE A 152 -8.38 -2.43 0.84
CA PHE A 152 -9.30 -2.20 1.95
C PHE A 152 -9.67 -3.53 2.59
N ASP A 153 -10.04 -3.50 3.86
CA ASP A 153 -10.55 -4.66 4.60
C ASP A 153 -11.90 -5.14 4.05
N ASP A 154 -12.78 -4.20 3.72
CA ASP A 154 -13.96 -4.40 2.89
C ASP A 154 -13.78 -3.59 1.61
N PHE A 155 -13.65 -4.25 0.47
CA PHE A 155 -13.31 -3.57 -0.76
C PHE A 155 -14.41 -2.61 -1.23
N ILE A 156 -15.67 -3.00 -1.14
CA ILE A 156 -16.80 -2.17 -1.63
C ILE A 156 -16.97 -0.94 -0.75
N HIS A 157 -17.16 -1.15 0.54
CA HIS A 157 -17.33 -0.03 1.50
C HIS A 157 -16.07 0.82 1.61
N GLY A 158 -14.89 0.20 1.57
CA GLY A 158 -13.62 0.91 1.67
C GLY A 158 -13.37 1.85 0.48
N VAL A 159 -13.72 1.45 -0.74
CA VAL A 159 -13.62 2.33 -1.91
C VAL A 159 -14.63 3.49 -1.82
N GLU A 160 -15.86 3.21 -1.38
CA GLU A 160 -16.89 4.24 -1.18
C GLU A 160 -16.48 5.22 -0.09
N ASP A 161 -16.04 4.74 1.08
CA ASP A 161 -15.57 5.58 2.17
C ASP A 161 -14.33 6.38 1.77
N PHE A 162 -13.40 5.79 1.03
CA PHE A 162 -12.26 6.52 0.50
C PHE A 162 -12.70 7.70 -0.37
N GLY A 163 -13.56 7.46 -1.34
CA GLY A 163 -14.02 8.51 -2.26
C GLY A 163 -14.85 9.61 -1.60
N GLN A 164 -15.71 9.24 -0.65
CA GLN A 164 -16.67 10.14 -0.05
C GLN A 164 -16.19 10.81 1.24
N LYS A 165 -15.36 10.13 2.03
CA LYS A 165 -15.01 10.53 3.39
C LYS A 165 -13.51 10.82 3.61
N ILE A 166 -12.62 10.09 2.92
CA ILE A 166 -11.17 10.24 3.10
C ILE A 166 -10.57 11.19 2.07
N GLN A 167 -10.78 10.92 0.78
CA GLN A 167 -10.19 11.72 -0.29
C GLN A 167 -10.51 13.24 -0.19
N PRO A 168 -11.73 13.69 0.18
CA PRO A 168 -12.03 15.10 0.34
C PRO A 168 -11.24 15.81 1.45
N LEU A 169 -10.66 15.03 2.39
CA LEU A 169 -9.86 15.54 3.50
C LEU A 169 -8.36 15.60 3.17
N MET A 170 -7.94 14.97 2.07
CA MET A 170 -6.54 14.92 1.67
C MET A 170 -6.08 16.21 1.01
N LYS A 171 -5.08 16.87 1.60
CA LYS A 171 -4.47 18.10 1.05
C LYS A 171 -3.75 17.84 -0.27
N CYS A 172 -3.05 16.73 -0.39
CA CYS A 172 -2.35 16.35 -1.62
C CYS A 172 -3.29 16.08 -2.80
N ARG A 173 -4.62 16.02 -2.55
CA ARG A 173 -5.66 15.80 -3.55
C ARG A 173 -6.63 16.97 -3.73
N GLU A 174 -6.35 18.14 -3.18
CA GLU A 174 -7.22 19.35 -3.27
C GLU A 174 -7.58 19.75 -4.70
N HIS A 175 -6.69 19.45 -5.66
CA HIS A 175 -6.92 19.74 -7.08
C HIS A 175 -7.85 18.73 -7.78
N VAL A 176 -8.18 17.63 -7.11
CA VAL A 176 -9.10 16.63 -7.66
C VAL A 176 -10.52 17.06 -7.37
N VAL A 177 -11.19 17.58 -8.37
CA VAL A 177 -12.61 17.97 -8.26
C VAL A 177 -13.45 16.73 -8.00
N VAL A 178 -13.85 16.54 -6.76
CA VAL A 178 -14.91 15.59 -6.39
C VAL A 178 -16.24 16.28 -6.76
N GLY A 179 -16.64 16.19 -8.03
CA GLY A 179 -17.83 16.90 -8.43
C GLY A 179 -18.15 16.77 -9.91
N GLY A 180 -18.92 15.89 -10.20
CA GLY A 180 -19.80 15.64 -11.30
C GLY A 180 -20.56 14.39 -10.91
N ASP A 181 -21.87 14.37 -11.12
CA ASP A 181 -22.73 13.25 -10.78
C ASP A 181 -21.99 11.92 -10.95
N VAL A 182 -21.52 11.35 -9.84
CA VAL A 182 -21.12 9.94 -9.85
C VAL A 182 -22.38 9.20 -10.23
N PRO A 183 -22.45 8.50 -11.38
CA PRO A 183 -23.61 7.71 -11.70
C PRO A 183 -23.85 6.79 -10.50
N GLN A 184 -25.01 6.89 -9.85
CA GLN A 184 -25.40 5.90 -8.86
C GLN A 184 -25.25 4.56 -9.53
N LEU A 185 -24.28 3.77 -9.07
CA LEU A 185 -24.16 2.39 -9.49
C LEU A 185 -25.51 1.76 -9.24
N ALA A 186 -26.22 1.45 -10.35
CA ALA A 186 -27.50 0.76 -10.25
C ALA A 186 -27.26 -0.47 -9.39
N VAL A 187 -27.88 -0.49 -8.23
CA VAL A 187 -27.92 -1.68 -7.39
C VAL A 187 -28.47 -2.79 -8.27
N LEU A 188 -27.60 -3.71 -8.65
CA LEU A 188 -28.04 -4.93 -9.31
C LEU A 188 -28.92 -5.66 -8.31
N GLU A 189 -30.24 -5.39 -8.38
CA GLU A 189 -31.24 -6.16 -7.66
C GLU A 189 -30.97 -7.63 -8.01
N LYS A 190 -30.61 -8.40 -7.00
CA LYS A 190 -30.54 -9.84 -7.12
C LYS A 190 -31.97 -10.31 -7.43
N SER A 191 -32.23 -10.58 -8.71
CA SER A 191 -33.39 -11.37 -9.10
C SER A 191 -33.20 -12.77 -8.51
N ALA A 192 -34.17 -13.12 -7.65
CA ALA A 192 -34.31 -14.41 -6.98
C ALA A 192 -34.42 -15.58 -7.97
#